data_4d66a43f89642f088df54e4f9d7283cd
#
_entry.id   4d66a43f89642f088df54e4f9d7283cd
#
_cell.length_a   1.000
_cell.length_b   1.000
_cell.length_c   1.000
_cell.angle_alpha   90.00
_cell.angle_beta   90.00
_cell.angle_gamma   90.00
#
_symmetry.space_group_name_H-M   'P 1'
#
loop_
_entity.id
_entity.type
_entity.pdbx_description
1 polymer ?
#
loop_
_entity_poly.entity_id
_entity_poly.type
_entity_poly.pdbx_seq_one_letter_code
_entity_poly.pdbx_strand_id
1 'polypeptide(L)'
;MNSKSKYDLWNSIGSPKYALAPMVDINDLPFRILCRKYGTQLTFTQMYNVKLFASIPEHRNKILEEIDQNLDYPCFIQFAGYDPELMLQSAKIVEKITPCVDINLGCPQGVARFGHYGSFLLDHPEEVYKLVGYLCNNNLKCGISCKIRLFPDLSKTFELVQKLEDLGTNSNKNIFS
;
A
#
# COMPACT_ATOMS: atom_id res chain seq x y z
N MET A 1 24.12 10.02 12.76
CA MET A 1 23.02 9.13 12.30
C MET A 1 22.66 9.59 10.89
N ASN A 2 22.91 8.77 9.87
CA ASN A 2 22.54 9.14 8.49
C ASN A 2 21.01 9.25 8.42
N SER A 3 20.50 10.44 8.10
CA SER A 3 19.07 10.61 7.81
C SER A 3 18.73 9.74 6.59
N LYS A 4 17.79 8.81 6.76
CA LYS A 4 17.31 8.03 5.62
C LYS A 4 16.70 8.98 4.60
N SER A 5 17.13 8.85 3.33
CA SER A 5 16.52 9.58 2.22
C SER A 5 15.09 9.06 1.99
N LYS A 6 14.19 9.94 1.59
CA LYS A 6 12.82 9.53 1.19
C LYS A 6 12.81 8.52 0.03
N TYR A 7 13.91 8.40 -0.71
CA TYR A 7 14.06 7.47 -1.82
C TYR A 7 14.79 6.16 -1.47
N ASP A 8 15.17 5.95 -0.20
CA ASP A 8 15.98 4.78 0.18
C ASP A 8 15.26 3.46 -0.14
N LEU A 9 13.97 3.36 0.14
CA LEU A 9 13.21 2.17 -0.23
C LEU A 9 13.12 2.01 -1.74
N TRP A 10 12.80 3.07 -2.49
CA TRP A 10 12.72 3.04 -3.96
C TRP A 10 14.02 2.56 -4.59
N ASN A 11 15.13 3.10 -4.12
CA ASN A 11 16.45 2.70 -4.57
C ASN A 11 16.78 1.25 -4.19
N SER A 12 16.39 0.82 -2.99
CA SER A 12 16.67 -0.54 -2.51
C SER A 12 15.93 -1.63 -3.30
N ILE A 13 14.80 -1.29 -3.93
CA ILE A 13 14.05 -2.20 -4.81
C ILE A 13 14.38 -2.05 -6.29
N GLY A 14 15.46 -1.32 -6.62
CA GLY A 14 15.99 -1.19 -7.97
C GLY A 14 15.41 -0.04 -8.80
N SER A 15 14.78 0.97 -8.17
CA SER A 15 14.21 2.16 -8.84
C SER A 15 13.30 1.79 -10.03
N PRO A 16 12.26 0.99 -9.84
CA PRO A 16 11.45 0.42 -10.91
C PRO A 16 10.78 1.51 -11.77
N LYS A 17 10.90 1.39 -13.09
CA LYS A 17 10.25 2.29 -14.07
C LYS A 17 8.86 1.81 -14.48
N TYR A 18 8.63 0.50 -14.45
CA TYR A 18 7.37 -0.12 -14.86
C TYR A 18 6.76 -0.89 -13.69
N ALA A 19 5.56 -0.51 -13.32
CA ALA A 19 4.80 -1.12 -12.23
C ALA A 19 3.46 -1.66 -12.73
N LEU A 20 3.11 -2.88 -12.32
CA LEU A 20 1.77 -3.43 -12.51
C LEU A 20 0.85 -2.89 -11.42
N ALA A 21 -0.17 -2.12 -11.80
CA ALA A 21 -1.15 -1.58 -10.86
C ALA A 21 -1.97 -2.69 -10.17
N PRO A 22 -2.45 -2.48 -8.93
CA PRO A 22 -3.35 -3.42 -8.26
C PRO A 22 -4.71 -3.49 -8.98
N MET A 23 -5.16 -4.72 -9.28
CA MET A 23 -6.44 -4.99 -9.95
C MET A 23 -7.11 -6.19 -9.28
N VAL A 24 -8.35 -6.00 -8.83
CA VAL A 24 -9.15 -7.06 -8.18
C VAL A 24 -9.45 -8.17 -9.18
N ASP A 25 -9.36 -9.43 -8.73
CA ASP A 25 -9.62 -10.65 -9.50
C ASP A 25 -8.68 -10.88 -10.72
N ILE A 26 -7.62 -10.07 -10.87
CA ILE A 26 -6.67 -10.16 -11.98
C ILE A 26 -5.24 -10.38 -11.46
N ASN A 27 -4.83 -9.69 -10.43
CA ASN A 27 -3.44 -9.69 -9.93
C ASN A 27 -3.12 -10.92 -9.05
N ASP A 28 -3.45 -12.11 -9.51
CA ASP A 28 -2.96 -13.35 -8.93
C ASP A 28 -1.44 -13.55 -9.21
N LEU A 29 -0.81 -14.49 -8.52
CA LEU A 29 0.62 -14.74 -8.67
C LEU A 29 1.01 -15.10 -10.13
N PRO A 30 0.29 -15.98 -10.85
CA PRO A 30 0.61 -16.31 -12.24
C PRO A 30 0.60 -15.09 -13.16
N PHE A 31 -0.38 -14.20 -13.02
CA PHE A 31 -0.47 -13.00 -13.84
C PHE A 31 0.66 -12.01 -13.53
N ARG A 32 1.02 -11.82 -12.26
CA ARG A 32 2.15 -10.96 -11.88
C ARG A 32 3.46 -11.48 -12.44
N ILE A 33 3.69 -12.81 -12.39
CA ILE A 33 4.87 -13.46 -13.00
C ILE A 33 4.87 -13.27 -14.52
N LEU A 34 3.72 -13.41 -15.17
CA LEU A 34 3.59 -13.16 -16.60
C LEU A 34 3.98 -11.73 -16.95
N CYS A 35 3.48 -10.75 -16.23
CA CYS A 35 3.82 -9.34 -16.44
C CYS A 35 5.33 -9.08 -16.26
N ARG A 36 5.99 -9.74 -15.31
CA ARG A 36 7.46 -9.65 -15.14
C ARG A 36 8.22 -10.14 -16.37
N LYS A 37 7.76 -11.20 -17.03
CA LYS A 37 8.36 -11.68 -18.29
C LYS A 37 8.29 -10.61 -19.40
N TYR A 38 7.34 -9.68 -19.32
CA TYR A 38 7.19 -8.58 -20.26
C TYR A 38 7.75 -7.25 -19.74
N GLY A 39 8.60 -7.28 -18.71
CA GLY A 39 9.38 -6.12 -18.26
C GLY A 39 8.82 -5.35 -17.07
N THR A 40 7.78 -5.83 -16.41
CA THR A 40 7.32 -5.26 -15.14
C THR A 40 8.39 -5.45 -14.07
N GLN A 41 8.76 -4.37 -13.39
CA GLN A 41 9.82 -4.35 -12.38
C GLN A 41 9.28 -4.31 -10.94
N LEU A 42 8.08 -3.76 -10.75
CA LEU A 42 7.35 -3.74 -9.49
C LEU A 42 5.93 -4.27 -9.73
N THR A 43 5.48 -5.18 -8.89
CA THR A 43 4.10 -5.65 -8.90
C THR A 43 3.36 -5.21 -7.66
N PHE A 44 2.04 -5.18 -7.76
CA PHE A 44 1.14 -5.03 -6.63
C PHE A 44 0.22 -6.24 -6.58
N THR A 45 -0.15 -6.67 -5.38
CA THR A 45 -1.27 -7.58 -5.23
C THR A 45 -2.58 -6.88 -5.60
N GLN A 46 -3.67 -7.61 -5.75
CA GLN A 46 -4.99 -6.99 -5.64
C GLN A 46 -5.17 -6.36 -4.24
N MET A 47 -6.18 -5.48 -4.06
CA MET A 47 -6.49 -4.92 -2.75
C MET A 47 -7.18 -5.96 -1.86
N TYR A 48 -6.70 -6.12 -0.64
CA TYR A 48 -7.30 -6.98 0.37
C TYR A 48 -7.99 -6.16 1.46
N ASN A 49 -9.22 -6.54 1.83
CA ASN A 49 -9.93 -5.87 2.91
C ASN A 49 -9.26 -6.17 4.25
N VAL A 50 -8.80 -5.13 4.97
CA VAL A 50 -8.06 -5.29 6.23
C VAL A 50 -8.84 -6.03 7.31
N LYS A 51 -10.18 -5.81 7.38
CA LYS A 51 -11.02 -6.47 8.38
C LYS A 51 -11.09 -7.98 8.13
N LEU A 52 -11.25 -8.40 6.87
CA LEU A 52 -11.27 -9.82 6.52
C LEU A 52 -9.89 -10.45 6.73
N PHE A 53 -8.84 -9.76 6.29
CA PHE A 53 -7.47 -10.25 6.42
C PHE A 53 -7.04 -10.40 7.89
N ALA A 54 -7.32 -9.41 8.73
CA ALA A 54 -6.97 -9.46 10.15
C ALA A 54 -7.78 -10.51 10.93
N SER A 55 -9.10 -10.61 10.65
CA SER A 55 -10.03 -11.35 11.50
C SER A 55 -10.27 -12.80 11.07
N ILE A 56 -9.99 -13.18 9.81
CA ILE A 56 -10.31 -14.52 9.27
C ILE A 56 -9.02 -15.24 8.85
N PRO A 57 -8.48 -16.14 9.70
CA PRO A 57 -7.21 -16.84 9.42
C PRO A 57 -7.20 -17.60 8.11
N GLU A 58 -8.29 -18.31 7.77
CA GLU A 58 -8.40 -19.10 6.54
C GLU A 58 -8.33 -18.21 5.29
N HIS A 59 -9.00 -17.05 5.32
CA HIS A 59 -8.94 -16.06 4.24
C HIS A 59 -7.52 -15.49 4.09
N ARG A 60 -6.91 -15.13 5.22
CA ARG A 60 -5.53 -14.63 5.25
C ARG A 60 -4.52 -15.64 4.70
N ASN A 61 -4.63 -16.91 5.11
CA ASN A 61 -3.69 -17.94 4.68
C ASN A 61 -3.75 -18.15 3.15
N LYS A 62 -4.94 -18.17 2.56
CA LYS A 62 -5.09 -18.23 1.10
C LYS A 62 -4.39 -17.06 0.40
N ILE A 63 -4.47 -15.85 0.95
CA ILE A 63 -3.79 -14.68 0.41
C ILE A 63 -2.27 -14.84 0.52
N LEU A 64 -1.78 -15.32 1.67
CA LEU A 64 -0.33 -15.49 1.89
C LEU A 64 0.29 -16.57 0.99
N GLU A 65 -0.46 -17.60 0.60
CA GLU A 65 -0.05 -18.62 -0.37
C GLU A 65 0.22 -18.05 -1.78
N GLU A 66 -0.41 -16.92 -2.12
CA GLU A 66 -0.20 -16.24 -3.40
C GLU A 66 1.01 -15.29 -3.41
N ILE A 67 1.78 -15.21 -2.31
CA ILE A 67 2.91 -14.30 -2.19
C ILE A 67 4.21 -15.10 -2.14
N ASP A 68 4.95 -15.06 -3.24
CA ASP A 68 6.24 -15.76 -3.38
C ASP A 68 7.35 -14.74 -3.68
N GLN A 69 8.21 -14.49 -2.69
CA GLN A 69 9.33 -13.54 -2.82
C GLN A 69 10.43 -14.02 -3.78
N ASN A 70 10.51 -15.30 -4.08
CA ASN A 70 11.53 -15.82 -5.00
C ASN A 70 11.11 -15.61 -6.47
N LEU A 71 9.82 -15.66 -6.73
CA LEU A 71 9.26 -15.52 -8.08
C LEU A 71 8.78 -14.11 -8.39
N ASP A 72 8.34 -13.36 -7.36
CA ASP A 72 7.65 -12.08 -7.52
C ASP A 72 8.13 -11.01 -6.52
N TYR A 73 9.41 -10.64 -6.60
CA TYR A 73 9.97 -9.54 -5.82
C TYR A 73 10.52 -8.43 -6.74
N PRO A 74 10.34 -7.15 -6.40
CA PRO A 74 9.52 -6.59 -5.32
C PRO A 74 8.01 -6.62 -5.63
N CYS A 75 7.20 -7.06 -4.67
CA CYS A 75 5.74 -7.02 -4.74
C CYS A 75 5.19 -6.24 -3.54
N PHE A 76 4.41 -5.18 -3.79
CA PHE A 76 3.72 -4.42 -2.76
C PHE A 76 2.36 -5.06 -2.46
N ILE A 77 2.05 -5.22 -1.18
CA ILE A 77 0.77 -5.78 -0.74
C ILE A 77 -0.20 -4.64 -0.47
N GLN A 78 -1.28 -4.57 -1.26
CA GLN A 78 -2.27 -3.50 -1.12
C GLN A 78 -3.41 -3.90 -0.19
N PHE A 79 -3.70 -3.02 0.76
CA PHE A 79 -4.85 -3.14 1.65
C PHE A 79 -5.89 -2.04 1.42
N ALA A 80 -7.16 -2.38 1.70
CA ALA A 80 -8.30 -1.48 1.68
C ALA A 80 -9.00 -1.49 3.04
N GLY A 81 -9.19 -0.31 3.63
CA GLY A 81 -9.81 -0.10 4.93
C GLY A 81 -9.42 1.23 5.53
N TYR A 82 -10.08 1.60 6.62
CA TYR A 82 -9.90 2.88 7.30
C TYR A 82 -9.49 2.74 8.78
N ASP A 83 -9.58 1.53 9.34
CA ASP A 83 -9.25 1.26 10.74
C ASP A 83 -7.74 1.15 10.92
N PRO A 84 -7.09 2.08 11.70
CA PRO A 84 -5.65 2.09 11.87
C PRO A 84 -5.10 0.85 12.59
N GLU A 85 -5.86 0.28 13.53
CA GLU A 85 -5.39 -0.89 14.30
C GLU A 85 -5.42 -2.15 13.45
N LEU A 86 -6.50 -2.38 12.70
CA LEU A 86 -6.60 -3.51 11.77
C LEU A 86 -5.58 -3.38 10.64
N MET A 87 -5.34 -2.16 10.14
CA MET A 87 -4.32 -1.90 9.13
C MET A 87 -2.92 -2.22 9.66
N LEU A 88 -2.59 -1.76 10.87
CA LEU A 88 -1.32 -2.07 11.51
C LEU A 88 -1.15 -3.58 11.76
N GLN A 89 -2.18 -4.24 12.27
CA GLN A 89 -2.17 -5.69 12.48
C GLN A 89 -1.89 -6.43 11.17
N SER A 90 -2.58 -6.06 10.09
CA SER A 90 -2.38 -6.64 8.76
C SER A 90 -0.97 -6.38 8.22
N ALA A 91 -0.49 -5.14 8.36
CA ALA A 91 0.86 -4.76 7.95
C ALA A 91 1.94 -5.53 8.71
N LYS A 92 1.78 -5.73 10.02
CA LYS A 92 2.70 -6.52 10.85
C LYS A 92 2.81 -7.98 10.43
N ILE A 93 1.72 -8.57 9.95
CA ILE A 93 1.71 -9.94 9.45
C ILE A 93 2.57 -10.06 8.18
N VAL A 94 2.51 -9.07 7.31
CA VAL A 94 3.17 -9.11 6.00
C VAL A 94 4.51 -8.37 5.93
N GLU A 95 4.92 -7.62 6.95
CA GLU A 95 6.11 -6.74 6.90
C GLU A 95 7.44 -7.44 6.61
N LYS A 96 7.48 -8.77 6.69
CA LYS A 96 8.67 -9.58 6.36
C LYS A 96 8.66 -10.14 4.95
N ILE A 97 7.52 -10.10 4.29
CA ILE A 97 7.30 -10.71 2.96
C ILE A 97 6.96 -9.69 1.88
N THR A 98 6.96 -8.42 2.22
CA THR A 98 6.81 -7.31 1.26
C THR A 98 7.77 -6.17 1.61
N PRO A 99 8.36 -5.49 0.62
CA PRO A 99 9.13 -4.28 0.90
C PRO A 99 8.23 -3.10 1.30
N CYS A 100 6.94 -3.13 0.94
CA CYS A 100 6.02 -2.03 1.18
C CYS A 100 4.56 -2.52 1.30
N VAL A 101 3.84 -1.98 2.27
CA VAL A 101 2.38 -2.07 2.36
C VAL A 101 1.77 -0.85 1.67
N ASP A 102 0.87 -1.08 0.73
CA ASP A 102 0.18 -0.05 -0.01
C ASP A 102 -1.27 0.14 0.47
N ILE A 103 -1.71 1.38 0.62
CA ILE A 103 -3.05 1.73 1.06
C ILE A 103 -3.86 2.18 -0.15
N ASN A 104 -5.00 1.52 -0.38
CA ASN A 104 -5.90 1.90 -1.46
C ASN A 104 -6.72 3.15 -1.09
N LEU A 105 -6.38 4.27 -1.70
CA LEU A 105 -7.11 5.54 -1.62
C LEU A 105 -7.69 5.95 -2.98
N GLY A 106 -7.84 4.99 -3.91
CA GLY A 106 -8.23 5.31 -5.28
C GLY A 106 -9.46 4.58 -5.82
N CYS A 107 -9.95 3.52 -5.17
CA CYS A 107 -11.10 2.75 -5.65
C CYS A 107 -12.40 3.56 -5.56
N PRO A 108 -13.11 3.80 -6.71
CA PRO A 108 -14.33 4.61 -6.74
C PRO A 108 -15.60 3.77 -6.69
N GLN A 109 -15.49 2.45 -6.59
CA GLN A 109 -16.64 1.55 -6.67
C GLN A 109 -17.59 1.70 -5.48
N GLY A 110 -18.88 1.47 -5.69
CA GLY A 110 -19.90 1.55 -4.63
C GLY A 110 -19.58 0.68 -3.41
N VAL A 111 -18.97 -0.50 -3.61
CA VAL A 111 -18.53 -1.36 -2.52
C VAL A 111 -17.46 -0.69 -1.62
N ALA A 112 -16.61 0.14 -2.19
CA ALA A 112 -15.62 0.92 -1.43
C ALA A 112 -16.30 1.99 -0.56
N ARG A 113 -17.36 2.61 -1.06
CA ARG A 113 -18.16 3.57 -0.29
C ARG A 113 -18.83 2.91 0.92
N PHE A 114 -19.47 1.77 0.73
CA PHE A 114 -20.09 1.03 1.83
C PHE A 114 -19.06 0.47 2.82
N GLY A 115 -17.89 0.06 2.33
CA GLY A 115 -16.79 -0.43 3.14
C GLY A 115 -15.92 0.65 3.77
N HIS A 116 -16.22 1.92 3.53
CA HIS A 116 -15.48 3.10 4.01
C HIS A 116 -13.98 3.02 3.69
N TYR A 117 -13.64 2.85 2.38
CA TYR A 117 -12.26 2.82 1.90
C TYR A 117 -12.16 3.40 0.47
N GLY A 118 -10.98 3.39 -0.08
CA GLY A 118 -10.73 3.85 -1.45
C GLY A 118 -10.82 5.37 -1.60
N SER A 119 -11.33 5.84 -2.75
CA SER A 119 -11.38 7.28 -3.04
C SER A 119 -12.31 8.07 -2.12
N PHE A 120 -13.25 7.42 -1.45
CA PHE A 120 -14.15 8.06 -0.51
C PHE A 120 -13.46 8.57 0.75
N LEU A 121 -12.32 8.00 1.11
CA LEU A 121 -11.50 8.52 2.20
C LEU A 121 -10.85 9.86 1.85
N LEU A 122 -10.67 10.17 0.58
CA LEU A 122 -10.11 11.46 0.14
C LEU A 122 -11.06 12.64 0.42
N ASP A 123 -12.35 12.39 0.61
CA ASP A 123 -13.32 13.39 1.08
C ASP A 123 -13.14 13.69 2.58
N HIS A 124 -12.40 12.84 3.30
CA HIS A 124 -12.10 12.93 4.73
C HIS A 124 -10.59 12.82 4.99
N PRO A 125 -9.77 13.78 4.54
CA PRO A 125 -8.31 13.70 4.56
C PRO A 125 -7.73 13.50 5.98
N GLU A 126 -8.41 13.99 7.01
CA GLU A 126 -7.97 13.80 8.40
C GLU A 126 -7.99 12.32 8.83
N GLU A 127 -8.92 11.52 8.30
CA GLU A 127 -8.93 10.08 8.55
C GLU A 127 -7.74 9.40 7.87
N VAL A 128 -7.40 9.83 6.66
CA VAL A 128 -6.22 9.35 5.93
C VAL A 128 -4.94 9.69 6.71
N TYR A 129 -4.81 10.94 7.18
CA TYR A 129 -3.64 11.37 7.97
C TYR A 129 -3.53 10.61 9.28
N LYS A 130 -4.65 10.38 9.97
CA LYS A 130 -4.69 9.56 11.19
C LYS A 130 -4.23 8.13 10.92
N LEU A 131 -4.75 7.49 9.86
CA LEU A 131 -4.41 6.13 9.46
C LEU A 131 -2.91 6.01 9.15
N VAL A 132 -2.40 6.85 8.25
CA VAL A 132 -1.00 6.81 7.83
C VAL A 132 -0.06 7.18 8.98
N GLY A 133 -0.37 8.24 9.74
CA GLY A 133 0.41 8.64 10.90
C GLY A 133 0.47 7.54 11.97
N TYR A 134 -0.62 6.83 12.19
CA TYR A 134 -0.63 5.68 13.10
C TYR A 134 0.34 4.58 12.65
N LEU A 135 0.33 4.22 11.37
CA LEU A 135 1.25 3.22 10.83
C LEU A 135 2.71 3.67 10.93
N CYS A 136 2.99 4.94 10.61
CA CYS A 136 4.33 5.51 10.69
C CYS A 136 4.92 5.44 12.10
N ASN A 137 4.11 5.65 13.13
CA ASN A 137 4.54 5.69 14.52
C ASN A 137 4.67 4.30 15.19
N ASN A 138 4.29 3.22 14.50
CA ASN A 138 4.25 1.87 15.10
C ASN A 138 5.34 0.90 14.63
N ASN A 139 6.53 1.40 14.30
CA ASN A 139 7.73 0.59 14.02
C ASN A 139 7.54 -0.56 13.03
N LEU A 140 6.84 -0.31 11.91
CA LEU A 140 6.80 -1.25 10.80
C LEU A 140 8.19 -1.43 10.19
N LYS A 141 8.53 -2.64 9.75
CA LYS A 141 9.80 -2.94 9.09
C LYS A 141 9.79 -2.68 7.58
N CYS A 142 8.61 -2.69 6.98
CA CYS A 142 8.40 -2.35 5.57
C CYS A 142 8.06 -0.86 5.38
N GLY A 143 8.10 -0.38 4.14
CA GLY A 143 7.60 0.93 3.75
C GLY A 143 6.08 1.02 3.76
N ILE A 144 5.57 2.22 3.56
CA ILE A 144 4.16 2.52 3.38
C ILE A 144 4.03 3.27 2.07
N SER A 145 3.05 2.91 1.25
CA SER A 145 2.64 3.68 0.08
C SER A 145 1.14 3.92 0.08
N CYS A 146 0.71 4.94 -0.65
CA CYS A 146 -0.69 5.26 -0.82
C CYS A 146 -0.98 5.40 -2.32
N LYS A 147 -1.85 4.55 -2.85
CA LYS A 147 -2.31 4.72 -4.23
C LYS A 147 -3.54 5.60 -4.26
N ILE A 148 -3.35 6.85 -4.68
CA ILE A 148 -4.38 7.89 -4.70
C ILE A 148 -5.02 8.06 -6.08
N ARG A 149 -6.08 8.86 -6.16
CA ARG A 149 -6.57 9.53 -7.36
C ARG A 149 -6.14 10.98 -7.37
N LEU A 150 -5.87 11.51 -8.54
CA LEU A 150 -5.69 12.94 -8.71
C LEU A 150 -7.04 13.66 -8.52
N PHE A 151 -7.02 14.74 -7.76
CA PHE A 151 -8.17 15.65 -7.73
C PHE A 151 -8.26 16.44 -9.03
N PRO A 152 -9.45 16.91 -9.43
CA PRO A 152 -9.59 17.85 -10.54
C PRO A 152 -8.74 19.11 -10.35
N ASP A 153 -8.64 19.56 -9.10
CA ASP A 153 -7.71 20.60 -8.68
C ASP A 153 -6.41 19.95 -8.19
N LEU A 154 -5.36 20.06 -8.99
CA LEU A 154 -4.06 19.47 -8.69
C LEU A 154 -3.42 20.05 -7.43
N SER A 155 -3.75 21.29 -7.03
CA SER A 155 -3.21 21.86 -5.79
C SER A 155 -3.58 21.01 -4.57
N LYS A 156 -4.83 20.50 -4.52
CA LYS A 156 -5.29 19.59 -3.47
C LYS A 156 -4.55 18.25 -3.49
N THR A 157 -4.18 17.78 -4.68
CA THR A 157 -3.36 16.56 -4.78
C THR A 157 -1.98 16.79 -4.19
N PHE A 158 -1.34 17.93 -4.50
CA PHE A 158 -0.03 18.28 -3.93
C PHE A 158 -0.10 18.48 -2.42
N GLU A 159 -1.12 19.12 -1.91
CA GLU A 159 -1.35 19.28 -0.47
C GLU A 159 -1.44 17.92 0.25
N LEU A 160 -2.24 17.00 -0.29
CA LEU A 160 -2.39 15.65 0.24
C LEU A 160 -1.04 14.92 0.26
N VAL A 161 -0.35 14.90 -0.88
CA VAL A 161 0.94 14.20 -1.03
C VAL A 161 1.97 14.78 -0.07
N GLN A 162 2.11 16.11 0.00
CA GLN A 162 3.04 16.77 0.91
C GLN A 162 2.76 16.38 2.37
N LYS A 163 1.49 16.41 2.77
CA LYS A 163 1.10 16.04 4.12
C LYS A 163 1.43 14.58 4.46
N LEU A 164 1.21 13.66 3.51
CA LEU A 164 1.56 12.26 3.68
C LEU A 164 3.08 12.06 3.79
N GLU A 165 3.87 12.72 2.94
CA GLU A 165 5.34 12.68 3.01
C GLU A 165 5.85 13.24 4.35
N ASP A 166 5.28 14.33 4.86
CA ASP A 166 5.66 14.92 6.14
C ASP A 166 5.42 13.96 7.32
N LEU A 167 4.33 13.19 7.29
CA LEU A 167 4.07 12.15 8.29
C LEU A 167 5.15 11.06 8.28
N GLY A 168 5.60 10.64 7.11
CA GLY A 168 6.68 9.68 6.95
C GLY A 168 8.03 10.23 7.41
N THR A 169 8.37 11.45 7.02
CA THR A 169 9.62 12.11 7.39
C THR A 169 9.76 12.25 8.90
N ASN A 170 8.70 12.69 9.58
CA ASN A 170 8.67 12.84 11.03
C ASN A 170 8.84 11.52 11.78
N SER A 171 8.55 10.40 11.15
CA SER A 171 8.60 9.06 11.74
C SER A 171 9.77 8.21 11.22
N ASN A 172 10.69 8.78 10.43
CA ASN A 172 11.77 8.07 9.72
C ASN A 172 11.25 6.89 8.86
N LYS A 173 10.08 7.05 8.25
CA LYS A 173 9.46 6.08 7.34
C LYS A 173 9.47 6.57 5.90
N ASN A 174 9.61 5.64 4.97
CA ASN A 174 9.43 5.94 3.56
C ASN A 174 7.95 5.83 3.21
N ILE A 175 7.34 6.95 2.84
CA ILE A 175 5.99 7.00 2.26
C ILE A 175 6.12 7.37 0.79
N PHE A 176 5.37 6.66 -0.05
CA PHE A 176 5.23 6.94 -1.47
C PHE A 176 3.76 7.14 -1.79
N SER A 177 3.42 8.15 -2.52
CA SER A 177 2.06 8.47 -2.95
C SER A 177 2.01 8.82 -4.43
#